data_2d63057e8fec33134fa6440ba2c9fc44
#
_entry.id   2d63057e8fec33134fa6440ba2c9fc44
#
_cell.length_a   1.000
_cell.length_b   1.000
_cell.length_c   1.000
_cell.angle_alpha   90.00
_cell.angle_beta   90.00
_cell.angle_gamma   90.00
#
_symmetry.space_group_name_H-M   'P 1'
#
loop_
_entity.id
_entity.type
_entity.pdbx_description
1 polymer ?
#
loop_
_entity_poly.entity_id
_entity_poly.type
_entity_poly.pdbx_seq_one_letter_code
_entity_poly.pdbx_strand_id
1 'polypeptide(L)'
;MWRYVKIPKAVALLAFVLPWMTVSCSNTKVAEANGWELVIGRIRPVVAAASEAPRHPQINYYLAAAVALILIGLVLSLARRRLAIAVVATSLGAVALIWAGTNQYSSQRLAEAATKNSHGLDMDSIATSAIRIDWQIGYWVALIALAIAAVLAFLAIRDPEGPSA
;
A
#
# COMPACT_ATOMS: atom_id res chain seq x y z
N MET A 1 -13.33 22.04 10.89
CA MET A 1 -12.77 20.68 10.71
C MET A 1 -12.22 20.39 9.30
N TRP A 2 -12.75 20.96 8.23
CA TRP A 2 -12.30 20.73 6.83
C TRP A 2 -10.80 20.95 6.58
N ARG A 3 -10.17 21.91 7.26
CA ARG A 3 -8.72 22.18 7.13
C ARG A 3 -7.83 20.99 7.53
N TYR A 4 -8.28 20.15 8.44
CA TYR A 4 -7.50 19.03 8.96
C TYR A 4 -7.53 17.79 8.07
N VAL A 5 -8.50 17.67 7.14
CA VAL A 5 -8.63 16.51 6.22
C VAL A 5 -7.41 16.38 5.29
N LYS A 6 -6.72 17.48 5.01
CA LYS A 6 -5.52 17.52 4.14
C LYS A 6 -4.32 16.80 4.76
N ILE A 7 -4.17 16.93 6.09
CA ILE A 7 -3.01 16.42 6.83
C ILE A 7 -2.90 14.89 6.71
N PRO A 8 -3.92 14.09 7.07
CA PRO A 8 -3.80 12.64 6.98
C PRO A 8 -3.63 12.14 5.53
N LYS A 9 -4.17 12.83 4.51
CA LYS A 9 -3.90 12.47 3.11
C LYS A 9 -2.45 12.71 2.69
N ALA A 10 -1.85 13.81 3.14
CA ALA A 10 -0.43 14.06 2.93
C ALA A 10 0.43 13.02 3.66
N VAL A 11 0.06 12.67 4.90
CA VAL A 11 0.74 11.61 5.68
C VAL A 11 0.63 10.27 4.97
N ALA A 12 -0.54 9.91 4.43
CA ALA A 12 -0.71 8.67 3.68
C ALA A 12 0.21 8.60 2.45
N LEU A 13 0.42 9.73 1.77
CA LEU A 13 1.31 9.82 0.61
C LEU A 13 2.79 9.68 1.02
N LEU A 14 3.18 10.34 2.12
CA LEU A 14 4.52 10.22 2.68
C LEU A 14 4.81 8.79 3.19
N ALA A 15 3.79 8.09 3.66
CA ALA A 15 3.93 6.70 4.11
C ALA A 15 4.37 5.75 2.98
N PHE A 16 4.20 6.11 1.70
CA PHE A 16 4.72 5.33 0.57
C PHE A 16 6.25 5.34 0.48
N VAL A 17 6.92 6.30 1.10
CA VAL A 17 8.40 6.34 1.17
C VAL A 17 8.92 5.43 2.28
N LEU A 18 8.11 5.14 3.30
CA LEU A 18 8.47 4.25 4.40
C LEU A 18 8.52 2.78 3.95
N PRO A 19 9.24 1.90 4.68
CA PRO A 19 9.21 0.47 4.41
C PRO A 19 7.80 -0.09 4.62
N TRP A 20 7.31 -0.85 3.63
CA TRP A 20 5.98 -1.46 3.64
C TRP A 20 6.03 -2.95 3.89
N MET A 21 7.05 -3.60 3.34
CA MET A 21 7.14 -5.05 3.35
C MET A 21 8.58 -5.50 3.54
N THR A 22 8.79 -6.51 4.39
CA THR A 22 10.03 -7.28 4.47
C THR A 22 9.73 -8.74 4.21
N VAL A 23 10.60 -9.38 3.44
CA VAL A 23 10.56 -10.81 3.17
C VAL A 23 11.72 -11.44 3.93
N SER A 24 11.39 -12.40 4.78
CA SER A 24 12.37 -13.17 5.55
C SER A 24 12.32 -14.64 5.12
N CYS A 25 13.50 -15.27 5.02
CA CYS A 25 13.63 -16.70 4.79
C CYS A 25 14.49 -17.29 5.93
N SER A 26 13.98 -18.30 6.62
CA SER A 26 14.68 -18.94 7.75
C SER A 26 15.24 -17.92 8.77
N ASN A 27 14.42 -16.92 9.17
CA ASN A 27 14.77 -15.86 10.12
C ASN A 27 15.81 -14.82 9.62
N THR A 28 16.21 -14.88 8.36
CA THR A 28 17.12 -13.90 7.75
C THR A 28 16.33 -13.01 6.79
N LYS A 29 16.49 -11.69 6.90
CA LYS A 29 15.87 -10.74 5.96
C LYS A 29 16.52 -10.89 4.59
N VAL A 30 15.72 -11.24 3.59
CA VAL A 30 16.18 -11.50 2.22
C VAL A 30 15.88 -10.31 1.30
N ALA A 31 14.74 -9.67 1.52
CA ALA A 31 14.34 -8.54 0.70
C ALA A 31 13.49 -7.53 1.49
N GLU A 32 13.51 -6.30 1.04
CA GLU A 32 12.75 -5.18 1.60
C GLU A 32 12.19 -4.34 0.45
N ALA A 33 10.98 -3.80 0.66
CA ALA A 33 10.38 -2.87 -0.30
C ALA A 33 9.61 -1.77 0.42
N ASN A 34 9.74 -0.53 -0.06
CA ASN A 34 8.88 0.57 0.33
C ASN A 34 7.61 0.60 -0.53
N GLY A 35 6.62 1.41 -0.13
CA GLY A 35 5.35 1.49 -0.87
C GLY A 35 5.54 1.89 -2.33
N TRP A 36 6.48 2.80 -2.62
CA TRP A 36 6.78 3.26 -3.97
C TRP A 36 7.43 2.18 -4.83
N GLU A 37 8.32 1.40 -4.25
CA GLU A 37 8.96 0.26 -4.92
C GLU A 37 7.94 -0.82 -5.27
N LEU A 38 6.95 -1.05 -4.38
CA LEU A 38 5.85 -1.97 -4.67
C LEU A 38 4.96 -1.47 -5.83
N VAL A 39 4.76 -0.15 -5.97
CA VAL A 39 4.04 0.43 -7.12
C VAL A 39 4.75 0.11 -8.43
N ILE A 40 6.07 0.29 -8.49
CA ILE A 40 6.87 0.04 -9.70
C ILE A 40 7.32 -1.42 -9.85
N GLY A 41 6.93 -2.30 -8.91
CA GLY A 41 7.26 -3.72 -8.95
C GLY A 41 8.73 -4.03 -8.72
N ARG A 42 9.45 -3.18 -7.97
CA ARG A 42 10.84 -3.40 -7.58
C ARG A 42 10.91 -3.88 -6.14
N ILE A 43 11.64 -4.95 -5.90
CA ILE A 43 11.95 -5.46 -4.57
C ILE A 43 13.47 -5.42 -4.44
N ARG A 44 13.97 -4.77 -3.38
CA ARG A 44 15.43 -4.69 -3.15
C ARG A 44 15.90 -5.96 -2.44
N PRO A 45 16.82 -6.74 -3.04
CA PRO A 45 17.47 -7.83 -2.32
C PRO A 45 18.42 -7.24 -1.26
N VAL A 46 18.33 -7.74 -0.04
CA VAL A 46 19.22 -7.37 1.07
C VAL A 46 20.47 -8.25 1.07
N VAL A 47 20.37 -9.46 0.52
CA VAL A 47 21.49 -10.43 0.43
C VAL A 47 21.98 -10.51 -1.00
N ALA A 48 23.30 -10.35 -1.19
CA ALA A 48 23.92 -10.36 -2.52
C ALA A 48 23.72 -11.65 -3.35
N ALA A 49 23.43 -12.78 -2.69
CA ALA A 49 23.11 -14.05 -3.33
C ALA A 49 21.73 -14.08 -4.01
N ALA A 50 20.84 -13.12 -3.70
CA ALA A 50 19.50 -13.00 -4.29
C ALA A 50 19.49 -12.04 -5.51
N SER A 51 20.61 -11.84 -6.18
CA SER A 51 20.79 -10.84 -7.24
C SER A 51 20.05 -11.14 -8.56
N GLU A 52 19.32 -12.24 -8.66
CA GLU A 52 18.40 -12.50 -9.76
C GLU A 52 17.00 -11.94 -9.45
N ALA A 53 16.93 -10.65 -9.15
CA ALA A 53 15.66 -9.93 -9.17
C ALA A 53 15.03 -10.06 -10.56
N PRO A 54 13.70 -10.29 -10.67
CA PRO A 54 13.05 -10.43 -11.97
C PRO A 54 13.40 -9.22 -12.84
N ARG A 55 13.98 -9.49 -14.02
CA ARG A 55 14.50 -8.47 -14.93
C ARG A 55 13.45 -7.54 -15.53
N HIS A 56 12.17 -7.83 -15.28
CA HIS A 56 11.05 -7.01 -15.74
C HIS A 56 10.23 -6.54 -14.54
N PRO A 57 10.34 -5.28 -14.12
CA PRO A 57 9.48 -4.71 -13.09
C PRO A 57 8.04 -4.70 -13.61
N GLN A 58 7.17 -5.47 -12.97
CA GLN A 58 5.74 -5.47 -13.28
C GLN A 58 5.07 -4.41 -12.39
N ILE A 59 4.60 -3.33 -13.02
CA ILE A 59 3.87 -2.27 -12.32
C ILE A 59 2.63 -2.86 -11.66
N ASN A 60 2.49 -2.64 -10.35
CA ASN A 60 1.26 -2.99 -9.64
C ASN A 60 0.20 -1.92 -9.87
N TYR A 61 -0.68 -2.17 -10.84
CA TYR A 61 -1.73 -1.22 -11.23
C TYR A 61 -2.68 -0.87 -10.09
N TYR A 62 -2.93 -1.78 -9.13
CA TYR A 62 -3.77 -1.50 -7.97
C TYR A 62 -3.13 -0.46 -7.05
N LEU A 63 -1.85 -0.61 -6.74
CA LEU A 63 -1.13 0.36 -5.92
C LEU A 63 -0.94 1.69 -6.67
N ALA A 64 -0.68 1.65 -7.97
CA ALA A 64 -0.61 2.87 -8.79
C ALA A 64 -1.95 3.62 -8.79
N ALA A 65 -3.07 2.91 -8.96
CA ALA A 65 -4.41 3.49 -8.88
C ALA A 65 -4.73 4.03 -7.48
N ALA A 66 -4.27 3.35 -6.41
CA ALA A 66 -4.41 3.84 -5.04
C ALA A 66 -3.71 5.19 -4.84
N VAL A 67 -2.46 5.33 -5.31
CA VAL A 67 -1.70 6.59 -5.26
C VAL A 67 -2.44 7.68 -6.05
N ALA A 68 -2.93 7.38 -7.25
CA ALA A 68 -3.72 8.33 -8.04
C ALA A 68 -4.98 8.79 -7.30
N LEU A 69 -5.72 7.88 -6.66
CA LEU A 69 -6.90 8.24 -5.85
C LEU A 69 -6.54 9.09 -4.62
N ILE A 70 -5.41 8.83 -3.97
CA ILE A 70 -4.92 9.65 -2.85
C ILE A 70 -4.63 11.07 -3.34
N LEU A 71 -3.93 11.22 -4.48
CA LEU A 71 -3.62 12.51 -5.08
C LEU A 71 -4.90 13.27 -5.50
N ILE A 72 -5.81 12.61 -6.21
CA ILE A 72 -7.10 13.19 -6.59
C ILE A 72 -7.86 13.64 -5.34
N GLY A 73 -7.96 12.78 -4.33
CA GLY A 73 -8.62 13.11 -3.07
C GLY A 73 -7.94 14.24 -2.30
N LEU A 74 -6.61 14.39 -2.40
CA LEU A 74 -5.88 15.51 -1.84
C LEU A 74 -6.23 16.82 -2.56
N VAL A 75 -6.23 16.82 -3.90
CA VAL A 75 -6.63 17.97 -4.72
C VAL A 75 -8.08 18.36 -4.44
N LEU A 76 -9.00 17.41 -4.39
CA LEU A 76 -10.41 17.66 -4.06
C LEU A 76 -10.57 18.26 -2.65
N SER A 77 -9.76 17.83 -1.68
CA SER A 77 -9.77 18.38 -0.33
C SER A 77 -9.27 19.84 -0.27
N LEU A 78 -8.48 20.26 -1.25
CA LEU A 78 -8.01 21.64 -1.40
C LEU A 78 -9.08 22.54 -2.06
N ALA A 79 -9.97 21.98 -2.88
CA ALA A 79 -10.90 22.75 -3.66
C ALA A 79 -12.09 23.30 -2.81
N ARG A 80 -13.10 22.49 -2.56
CA ARG A 80 -14.32 22.96 -1.86
C ARG A 80 -14.92 21.89 -0.96
N ARG A 81 -15.51 22.33 0.17
CA ARG A 81 -16.22 21.48 1.12
C ARG A 81 -17.36 20.65 0.48
N ARG A 82 -17.99 21.16 -0.58
CA ARG A 82 -19.03 20.43 -1.32
C ARG A 82 -18.58 19.09 -1.90
N LEU A 83 -17.27 18.89 -2.04
CA LEU A 83 -16.66 17.65 -2.54
C LEU A 83 -16.32 16.65 -1.42
N ALA A 84 -16.81 16.86 -0.20
CA ALA A 84 -16.49 15.99 0.94
C ALA A 84 -16.88 14.52 0.69
N ILE A 85 -18.01 14.26 0.02
CA ILE A 85 -18.42 12.89 -0.37
C ILE A 85 -17.39 12.25 -1.30
N ALA A 86 -16.91 13.00 -2.30
CA ALA A 86 -15.85 12.51 -3.20
C ALA A 86 -14.54 12.24 -2.47
N VAL A 87 -14.22 13.05 -1.45
CA VAL A 87 -13.04 12.84 -0.60
C VAL A 87 -13.16 11.57 0.24
N VAL A 88 -14.34 11.25 0.78
CA VAL A 88 -14.61 9.97 1.47
C VAL A 88 -14.46 8.81 0.48
N ALA A 89 -15.12 8.90 -0.67
CA ALA A 89 -15.08 7.83 -1.69
C ALA A 89 -13.66 7.54 -2.17
N THR A 90 -12.86 8.58 -2.43
CA THR A 90 -11.44 8.40 -2.84
C THR A 90 -10.58 7.80 -1.73
N SER A 91 -10.86 8.10 -0.45
CA SER A 91 -10.12 7.52 0.67
C SER A 91 -10.45 6.04 0.84
N LEU A 92 -11.73 5.66 0.81
CA LEU A 92 -12.16 4.27 0.91
C LEU A 92 -11.73 3.45 -0.31
N GLY A 93 -11.82 4.04 -1.51
CA GLY A 93 -11.33 3.41 -2.74
C GLY A 93 -9.82 3.16 -2.69
N ALA A 94 -9.03 4.11 -2.17
CA ALA A 94 -7.59 3.92 -2.00
C ALA A 94 -7.27 2.80 -1.02
N VAL A 95 -7.98 2.70 0.11
CA VAL A 95 -7.81 1.59 1.08
C VAL A 95 -8.10 0.25 0.42
N ALA A 96 -9.22 0.14 -0.31
CA ALA A 96 -9.59 -1.10 -1.02
C ALA A 96 -8.55 -1.50 -2.07
N LEU A 97 -8.01 -0.54 -2.82
CA LEU A 97 -6.96 -0.78 -3.82
C LEU A 97 -5.62 -1.15 -3.19
N ILE A 98 -5.25 -0.53 -2.07
CA ILE A 98 -4.05 -0.93 -1.32
C ILE A 98 -4.21 -2.39 -0.86
N TRP A 99 -5.35 -2.73 -0.26
CA TRP A 99 -5.61 -4.10 0.19
C TRP A 99 -5.58 -5.10 -0.97
N ALA A 100 -6.23 -4.80 -2.10
CA ALA A 100 -6.21 -5.65 -3.29
C ALA A 100 -4.79 -5.79 -3.88
N GLY A 101 -4.03 -4.69 -3.94
CA GLY A 101 -2.66 -4.67 -4.45
C GLY A 101 -1.68 -5.44 -3.57
N THR A 102 -1.84 -5.38 -2.25
CA THR A 102 -0.98 -6.11 -1.30
C THR A 102 -1.33 -7.59 -1.22
N ASN A 103 -2.60 -7.96 -1.44
CA ASN A 103 -3.02 -9.37 -1.46
C ASN A 103 -2.36 -10.18 -2.60
N GLN A 104 -1.85 -9.52 -3.64
CA GLN A 104 -1.06 -10.18 -4.70
C GLN A 104 0.30 -10.68 -4.20
N TYR A 105 0.82 -10.09 -3.12
CA TYR A 105 2.08 -10.50 -2.47
C TYR A 105 1.85 -11.47 -1.30
N SER A 106 0.74 -12.24 -1.31
CA SER A 106 0.54 -13.27 -0.30
C SER A 106 1.56 -14.39 -0.47
N SER A 107 1.97 -14.99 0.66
CA SER A 107 2.94 -16.11 0.68
C SER A 107 2.52 -17.26 -0.24
N GLN A 108 1.21 -17.54 -0.35
CA GLN A 108 0.66 -18.57 -1.24
C GLN A 108 0.92 -18.26 -2.72
N ARG A 109 0.72 -17.02 -3.17
CA ARG A 109 0.97 -16.66 -4.57
C ARG A 109 2.45 -16.62 -4.94
N LEU A 110 3.30 -16.25 -3.98
CA LEU A 110 4.75 -16.32 -4.17
C LEU A 110 5.25 -17.77 -4.23
N ALA A 111 4.67 -18.66 -3.41
CA ALA A 111 4.95 -20.10 -3.48
C ALA A 111 4.50 -20.70 -4.82
N GLU A 112 3.29 -20.40 -5.30
CA GLU A 112 2.79 -20.84 -6.60
C GLU A 112 3.68 -20.34 -7.77
N ALA A 113 4.22 -19.12 -7.67
CA ALA A 113 5.13 -18.58 -8.68
C ALA A 113 6.50 -19.27 -8.63
N ALA A 114 6.97 -19.65 -7.45
CA ALA A 114 8.21 -20.41 -7.27
C ALA A 114 8.09 -21.85 -7.82
N THR A 115 6.96 -22.53 -7.57
CA THR A 115 6.71 -23.89 -8.08
C THR A 115 6.54 -23.96 -9.59
N LYS A 116 5.95 -22.96 -10.21
CA LYS A 116 5.85 -22.90 -11.69
C LYS A 116 7.19 -22.80 -12.39
N ASN A 117 8.22 -22.29 -11.72
CA ASN A 117 9.56 -22.14 -12.26
C ASN A 117 10.51 -23.30 -11.91
N SER A 118 10.16 -24.14 -10.94
CA SER A 118 10.95 -25.31 -10.54
C SER A 118 10.32 -26.58 -11.13
N HIS A 119 10.85 -27.03 -12.28
CA HIS A 119 10.47 -28.32 -12.85
C HIS A 119 10.84 -29.46 -11.86
N GLY A 120 9.86 -30.00 -11.17
CA GLY A 120 9.87 -31.40 -10.76
C GLY A 120 10.51 -31.78 -9.43
N LEU A 121 10.64 -30.90 -8.46
CA LEU A 121 10.98 -31.27 -7.09
C LEU A 121 9.84 -30.87 -6.15
N ASP A 122 9.42 -31.79 -5.27
CA ASP A 122 8.44 -31.58 -4.20
C ASP A 122 8.92 -30.58 -3.14
N MET A 123 9.23 -29.35 -3.58
CA MET A 123 9.65 -28.25 -2.71
C MET A 123 8.49 -27.42 -2.15
N ASP A 124 7.25 -27.80 -2.44
CA ASP A 124 6.04 -27.01 -2.18
C ASP A 124 5.82 -26.77 -0.68
N SER A 125 6.03 -27.78 0.15
CA SER A 125 5.82 -27.65 1.60
C SER A 125 6.96 -26.95 2.33
N ILE A 126 8.19 -27.07 1.83
CA ILE A 126 9.40 -26.46 2.44
C ILE A 126 9.49 -24.98 2.08
N ALA A 127 9.18 -24.62 0.83
CA ALA A 127 9.22 -23.22 0.37
C ALA A 127 8.16 -22.35 1.06
N THR A 128 6.93 -22.88 1.20
CA THR A 128 5.81 -22.16 1.86
C THR A 128 6.04 -21.93 3.34
N SER A 129 6.69 -22.84 4.04
CA SER A 129 6.96 -22.72 5.48
C SER A 129 8.16 -21.82 5.80
N ALA A 130 9.08 -21.64 4.84
CA ALA A 130 10.30 -20.88 5.03
C ALA A 130 10.17 -19.37 4.68
N ILE A 131 9.20 -19.00 3.85
CA ILE A 131 9.01 -17.61 3.42
C ILE A 131 8.00 -16.90 4.32
N ARG A 132 8.46 -15.89 5.04
CA ARG A 132 7.64 -15.04 5.90
C ARG A 132 7.59 -13.63 5.34
N ILE A 133 6.37 -13.10 5.20
CA ILE A 133 6.15 -11.71 4.76
C ILE A 133 5.64 -10.93 5.96
N ASP A 134 6.40 -9.91 6.35
CA ASP A 134 6.04 -9.03 7.46
C ASP A 134 5.71 -7.63 6.93
N TRP A 135 4.47 -7.18 7.19
CA TRP A 135 4.01 -5.84 6.84
C TRP A 135 4.55 -4.82 7.83
N GLN A 136 5.28 -3.84 7.31
CA GLN A 136 6.00 -2.83 8.08
C GLN A 136 5.14 -1.59 8.37
N ILE A 137 5.69 -0.70 9.18
CA ILE A 137 5.01 0.48 9.71
C ILE A 137 4.42 1.38 8.60
N GLY A 138 5.07 1.50 7.45
CA GLY A 138 4.60 2.34 6.35
C GLY A 138 3.22 1.93 5.83
N TYR A 139 2.96 0.63 5.72
CA TYR A 139 1.66 0.08 5.32
C TYR A 139 0.56 0.48 6.32
N TRP A 140 0.80 0.26 7.61
CA TRP A 140 -0.19 0.58 8.65
C TRP A 140 -0.45 2.08 8.78
N VAL A 141 0.60 2.90 8.69
CA VAL A 141 0.47 4.37 8.71
C VAL A 141 -0.38 4.85 7.53
N ALA A 142 -0.18 4.30 6.33
CA ALA A 142 -0.98 4.67 5.16
C ALA A 142 -2.47 4.34 5.37
N LEU A 143 -2.79 3.13 5.84
CA LEU A 143 -4.17 2.70 6.09
C LEU A 143 -4.85 3.54 7.17
N ILE A 144 -4.18 3.76 8.31
CA ILE A 144 -4.72 4.54 9.43
C ILE A 144 -4.94 6.00 8.99
N ALA A 145 -3.99 6.59 8.28
CA ALA A 145 -4.12 7.95 7.79
C ALA A 145 -5.29 8.11 6.82
N LEU A 146 -5.52 7.16 5.91
CA LEU A 146 -6.67 7.16 5.00
C LEU A 146 -8.00 6.96 5.74
N ALA A 147 -8.03 6.09 6.76
CA ALA A 147 -9.20 5.91 7.60
C ALA A 147 -9.55 7.21 8.35
N ILE A 148 -8.56 7.87 8.95
CA ILE A 148 -8.75 9.17 9.62
C ILE A 148 -9.25 10.22 8.62
N ALA A 149 -8.67 10.27 7.39
CA ALA A 149 -9.13 11.19 6.36
C ALA A 149 -10.59 10.97 5.97
N ALA A 150 -11.02 9.71 5.87
CA ALA A 150 -12.40 9.36 5.57
C ALA A 150 -13.35 9.79 6.70
N VAL A 151 -12.99 9.53 7.96
CA VAL A 151 -13.79 9.91 9.14
C VAL A 151 -13.90 11.44 9.25
N LEU A 152 -12.80 12.18 9.12
CA LEU A 152 -12.82 13.65 9.18
C LEU A 152 -13.66 14.26 8.06
N ALA A 153 -13.56 13.70 6.84
CA ALA A 153 -14.39 14.15 5.71
C ALA A 153 -15.87 13.85 5.96
N PHE A 154 -16.19 12.69 6.53
CA PHE A 154 -17.56 12.31 6.89
C PHE A 154 -18.14 13.22 7.98
N LEU A 155 -17.38 13.50 9.05
CA LEU A 155 -17.80 14.44 10.09
C LEU A 155 -18.02 15.85 9.54
N ALA A 156 -17.17 16.28 8.57
CA ALA A 156 -17.36 17.58 7.92
C ALA A 156 -18.64 17.67 7.07
N ILE A 157 -19.22 16.54 6.66
CA ILE A 157 -20.54 16.49 5.99
C ILE A 157 -21.66 16.70 7.04
N ARG A 158 -21.52 16.08 8.20
CA ARG A 158 -22.55 16.11 9.27
C ARG A 158 -22.65 17.46 9.99
N ASP A 159 -21.55 18.22 10.08
CA ASP A 159 -21.53 19.57 10.69
C ASP A 159 -21.69 20.66 9.62
N PRO A 160 -22.94 21.04 9.23
CA PRO A 160 -23.15 22.10 8.26
C PRO A 160 -22.81 23.49 8.80
N GLU A 161 -22.75 23.66 10.12
CA GLU A 161 -22.53 24.93 10.82
C GLU A 161 -21.09 25.12 11.30
N GLY A 162 -20.12 25.03 10.38
CA GLY A 162 -18.80 25.60 10.66
C GLY A 162 -18.85 27.11 10.41
N PRO A 163 -18.21 27.97 11.26
CA PRO A 163 -18.31 29.40 11.15
C PRO A 163 -17.93 29.85 9.76
N SER A 164 -18.87 30.54 9.11
CA SER A 164 -18.64 31.38 7.94
C SER A 164 -17.74 32.53 8.39
N ALA A 165 -16.44 32.39 8.20
CA ALA A 165 -15.49 33.49 8.25
C ALA A 165 -14.90 33.68 6.88
#